data_eb58dd16cc63f17c3e963fc1aade87f4
#
_entry.id   eb58dd16cc63f17c3e963fc1aade87f4
#
_cell.length_a   1.000
_cell.length_b   1.000
_cell.length_c   1.000
_cell.angle_alpha   90.00
_cell.angle_beta   90.00
_cell.angle_gamma   90.00
#
_symmetry.space_group_name_H-M   'P 1'
#
loop_
_entity.id
_entity.type
_entity.pdbx_description
1 polymer ?
#
loop_
_entity_poly.entity_id
_entity_poly.type
_entity_poly.pdbx_seq_one_letter_code
_entity_poly.pdbx_strand_id
1 'polypeptide(L)'
;MENDKIVALEDRIPKLKEQRRKKANRRLVLLLILFFTMIVVVAYSQSPLSHVKHIHVTGNEVYEDSQIIKASGITEDTNIWKIKKSNIASKLDHLSEINEVNVQIQWPNSIQIQVKEHKRVAYLKRGKSYLPIMENGKILKDRKTEIIPVNSPILFEFKEGSVLNLMVKELEKLPIEITNSISEIHYSPKKTDHYHISLFMNDGFEVSATLRSFSEKMVHYPSIISQLDPNKKGLIDLEVGSYFKAFEPVVEEKDGE
;
A
#
# COMPACT_ATOMS: atom_id res chain seq x y z
N MET A 1 34.28 76.10 -23.57
CA MET A 1 35.45 75.86 -22.73
C MET A 1 35.14 74.76 -21.74
N GLU A 2 35.48 73.58 -22.13
CA GLU A 2 35.26 72.37 -21.38
C GLU A 2 36.53 72.14 -20.51
N ASN A 3 36.40 72.35 -19.19
CA ASN A 3 37.44 72.09 -18.24
C ASN A 3 37.52 70.59 -17.98
N ASP A 4 38.31 69.88 -18.81
CA ASP A 4 38.72 68.54 -18.50
C ASP A 4 39.57 68.56 -17.24
N LYS A 5 38.97 68.14 -16.14
CA LYS A 5 39.74 67.88 -14.88
C LYS A 5 40.68 66.71 -15.15
N ILE A 6 41.96 67.07 -15.49
CA ILE A 6 43.07 66.13 -15.50
C ILE A 6 43.25 65.68 -14.04
N VAL A 7 42.59 64.61 -13.65
CA VAL A 7 42.79 63.95 -12.34
C VAL A 7 44.13 63.27 -12.41
N ALA A 8 45.13 63.84 -11.70
CA ALA A 8 46.53 63.35 -11.65
C ALA A 8 46.53 61.85 -11.35
N LEU A 9 47.34 61.10 -12.08
CA LEU A 9 47.47 59.63 -11.91
C LEU A 9 47.83 59.25 -10.44
N GLU A 10 48.54 60.15 -9.74
CA GLU A 10 48.92 59.98 -8.33
C GLU A 10 47.72 59.83 -7.37
N ASP A 11 46.58 60.50 -7.62
CA ASP A 11 45.40 60.41 -6.79
C ASP A 11 44.55 59.11 -7.06
N ARG A 12 44.75 58.45 -8.19
CA ARG A 12 44.05 57.24 -8.56
C ARG A 12 44.71 55.99 -7.96
N ILE A 13 46.03 55.98 -7.79
CA ILE A 13 46.78 54.83 -7.28
C ILE A 13 46.38 54.44 -5.84
N PRO A 14 46.25 55.38 -4.90
CA PRO A 14 45.84 55.00 -3.54
C PRO A 14 44.38 54.45 -3.47
N LYS A 15 43.47 55.02 -4.26
CA LYS A 15 42.04 54.54 -4.33
C LYS A 15 41.94 53.15 -4.93
N LEU A 16 42.71 52.84 -5.96
CA LEU A 16 42.76 51.50 -6.55
C LEU A 16 43.38 50.48 -5.60
N LYS A 17 44.43 50.89 -4.86
CA LYS A 17 45.09 50.05 -3.85
C LYS A 17 44.16 49.75 -2.68
N GLU A 18 43.40 50.74 -2.25
CA GLU A 18 42.36 50.58 -1.22
C GLU A 18 41.22 49.68 -1.66
N GLN A 19 40.73 49.85 -2.89
CA GLN A 19 39.70 48.98 -3.48
C GLN A 19 40.20 47.53 -3.60
N ARG A 20 41.42 47.31 -4.02
CA ARG A 20 42.03 45.97 -4.09
C ARG A 20 42.15 45.35 -2.69
N ARG A 21 42.58 46.12 -1.68
CA ARG A 21 42.62 45.67 -0.29
C ARG A 21 41.24 45.33 0.24
N LYS A 22 40.23 46.17 0.01
CA LYS A 22 38.81 45.90 0.41
C LYS A 22 38.28 44.62 -0.26
N LYS A 23 38.55 44.41 -1.56
CA LYS A 23 38.20 43.18 -2.27
C LYS A 23 38.96 41.95 -1.73
N ALA A 24 40.24 42.07 -1.44
CA ALA A 24 41.03 41.00 -0.88
C ALA A 24 40.59 40.64 0.55
N ASN A 25 40.33 41.62 1.40
CA ASN A 25 39.81 41.40 2.74
C ASN A 25 38.40 40.74 2.72
N ARG A 26 37.54 41.20 1.81
CA ARG A 26 36.21 40.58 1.65
C ARG A 26 36.32 39.11 1.22
N ARG A 27 37.24 38.78 0.30
CA ARG A 27 37.51 37.41 -0.10
C ARG A 27 38.06 36.57 1.06
N LEU A 28 39.02 37.16 1.82
CA LEU A 28 39.56 36.50 3.00
C LEU A 28 38.49 36.20 4.04
N VAL A 29 37.64 37.18 4.35
CA VAL A 29 36.51 37.00 5.29
C VAL A 29 35.55 35.91 4.79
N LEU A 30 35.21 35.88 3.49
CA LEU A 30 34.37 34.83 2.92
C LEU A 30 35.05 33.46 3.03
N LEU A 31 36.33 33.33 2.78
CA LEU A 31 37.06 32.07 2.94
C LEU A 31 37.10 31.61 4.41
N LEU A 32 37.29 32.53 5.34
CA LEU A 32 37.25 32.24 6.78
C LEU A 32 35.86 31.78 7.21
N ILE A 33 34.79 32.45 6.77
CA ILE A 33 33.41 32.02 7.05
C ILE A 33 33.18 30.62 6.49
N LEU A 34 33.57 30.36 5.24
CA LEU A 34 33.43 29.04 4.62
C LEU A 34 34.19 27.97 5.41
N PHE A 35 35.41 28.26 5.83
CA PHE A 35 36.23 27.35 6.61
C PHE A 35 35.63 27.03 7.97
N PHE A 36 35.15 28.03 8.72
CA PHE A 36 34.46 27.80 10.00
C PHE A 36 33.14 27.09 9.84
N THR A 37 32.37 27.41 8.78
CA THR A 37 31.15 26.69 8.46
C THR A 37 31.42 25.20 8.20
N MET A 38 32.50 24.90 7.46
CA MET A 38 32.89 23.50 7.21
C MET A 38 33.27 22.77 8.51
N ILE A 39 33.98 23.42 9.43
CA ILE A 39 34.32 22.86 10.75
C ILE A 39 33.03 22.56 11.53
N VAL A 40 32.08 23.50 11.57
CA VAL A 40 30.78 23.31 12.27
C VAL A 40 29.99 22.15 11.68
N VAL A 41 29.93 22.03 10.34
CA VAL A 41 29.25 20.93 9.68
C VAL A 41 29.89 19.58 10.01
N VAL A 42 31.23 19.50 9.99
CA VAL A 42 31.94 18.26 10.34
C VAL A 42 31.74 17.91 11.81
N ALA A 43 31.87 18.89 12.71
CA ALA A 43 31.62 18.68 14.13
C ALA A 43 30.15 18.21 14.41
N TYR A 44 29.17 18.83 13.73
CA TYR A 44 27.78 18.41 13.82
C TYR A 44 27.59 16.99 13.30
N SER A 45 28.16 16.66 12.13
CA SER A 45 27.96 15.33 11.51
C SER A 45 28.55 14.18 12.35
N GLN A 46 29.55 14.45 13.20
CA GLN A 46 30.15 13.48 14.11
C GLN A 46 29.56 13.52 15.52
N SER A 47 28.73 14.52 15.84
CA SER A 47 28.11 14.68 17.12
C SER A 47 26.89 13.74 17.29
N PRO A 48 26.52 13.34 18.53
CA PRO A 48 25.26 12.68 18.84
C PRO A 48 24.01 13.45 18.39
N LEU A 49 24.14 14.76 18.13
CA LEU A 49 23.04 15.59 17.59
C LEU A 49 22.65 15.22 16.16
N SER A 50 23.53 14.53 15.43
CA SER A 50 23.25 14.04 14.08
C SER A 50 22.65 12.63 14.06
N HIS A 51 22.41 12.02 15.22
CA HIS A 51 21.75 10.72 15.31
C HIS A 51 20.24 10.88 15.22
N VAL A 52 19.57 9.82 14.73
CA VAL A 52 18.11 9.77 14.62
C VAL A 52 17.50 9.78 16.01
N LYS A 53 16.60 10.73 16.27
CA LYS A 53 15.84 10.82 17.52
C LYS A 53 14.37 10.48 17.37
N HIS A 54 13.80 10.79 16.20
CA HIS A 54 12.38 10.57 15.95
C HIS A 54 12.19 9.83 14.63
N ILE A 55 11.43 8.75 14.71
CA ILE A 55 11.00 7.97 13.54
C ILE A 55 9.48 8.01 13.53
N HIS A 56 8.92 8.61 12.48
CA HIS A 56 7.48 8.68 12.27
C HIS A 56 7.10 7.68 11.19
N VAL A 57 6.21 6.75 11.51
CA VAL A 57 5.63 5.80 10.55
C VAL A 57 4.21 6.25 10.23
N THR A 58 3.83 6.15 8.98
CA THR A 58 2.47 6.51 8.52
C THR A 58 2.02 5.57 7.39
N GLY A 59 0.70 5.34 7.31
CA GLY A 59 0.09 4.53 6.24
C GLY A 59 0.09 3.02 6.49
N ASN A 60 0.49 2.61 7.70
CA ASN A 60 0.39 1.23 8.16
C ASN A 60 -1.01 0.97 8.78
N GLU A 61 -1.60 -0.15 8.43
CA GLU A 61 -2.88 -0.64 8.96
C GLU A 61 -2.72 -2.00 9.64
N VAL A 62 -1.87 -2.87 9.10
CA VAL A 62 -1.63 -4.24 9.55
C VAL A 62 -0.40 -4.34 10.46
N TYR A 63 0.66 -3.61 10.11
CA TYR A 63 1.89 -3.57 10.92
C TYR A 63 1.83 -2.47 11.96
N GLU A 64 2.31 -2.76 13.16
CA GLU A 64 2.59 -1.72 14.16
C GLU A 64 3.84 -0.91 13.77
N ASP A 65 3.90 0.37 14.18
CA ASP A 65 5.07 1.25 13.98
C ASP A 65 6.36 0.58 14.44
N SER A 66 6.32 -0.07 15.61
CA SER A 66 7.44 -0.80 16.19
C SER A 66 8.01 -1.88 15.28
N GLN A 67 7.15 -2.59 14.56
CA GLN A 67 7.55 -3.67 13.64
C GLN A 67 8.21 -3.09 12.39
N ILE A 68 7.68 -2.00 11.83
CA ILE A 68 8.23 -1.30 10.67
C ILE A 68 9.59 -0.68 11.03
N ILE A 69 9.69 -0.01 12.19
CA ILE A 69 10.95 0.57 12.68
C ILE A 69 12.02 -0.54 12.83
N LYS A 70 11.68 -1.64 13.46
CA LYS A 70 12.59 -2.79 13.63
C LYS A 70 13.02 -3.36 12.28
N ALA A 71 12.09 -3.57 11.35
CA ALA A 71 12.38 -4.10 10.01
C ALA A 71 13.25 -3.14 9.18
N SER A 72 13.08 -1.82 9.34
CA SER A 72 13.90 -0.80 8.68
C SER A 72 15.38 -0.90 9.07
N GLY A 73 15.65 -1.40 10.27
CA GLY A 73 17.00 -1.48 10.85
C GLY A 73 17.57 -0.12 11.26
N ILE A 74 16.71 0.88 11.47
CA ILE A 74 17.09 2.17 12.01
C ILE A 74 17.05 2.09 13.54
N THR A 75 18.08 2.62 14.19
CA THR A 75 18.19 2.74 15.64
C THR A 75 18.49 4.17 16.02
N GLU A 76 18.37 4.51 17.31
CA GLU A 76 18.75 5.83 17.85
C GLU A 76 20.24 6.15 17.65
N ASP A 77 21.10 5.14 17.47
CA ASP A 77 22.52 5.31 17.17
C ASP A 77 22.79 5.56 15.67
N THR A 78 21.76 5.50 14.83
CA THR A 78 21.93 5.67 13.39
C THR A 78 22.20 7.14 13.06
N ASN A 79 23.35 7.42 12.45
CA ASN A 79 23.69 8.76 12.00
C ASN A 79 22.88 9.12 10.75
N ILE A 80 22.17 10.27 10.77
CA ILE A 80 21.25 10.69 9.71
C ILE A 80 21.93 10.90 8.36
N TRP A 81 23.23 11.28 8.36
CA TRP A 81 24.02 11.47 7.13
C TRP A 81 24.41 10.17 6.44
N LYS A 82 24.44 9.06 7.18
CA LYS A 82 24.78 7.73 6.67
C LYS A 82 23.57 6.96 6.14
N ILE A 83 22.37 7.50 6.27
CA ILE A 83 21.13 6.84 5.86
C ILE A 83 21.04 6.80 4.34
N LYS A 84 20.91 5.58 3.82
CA LYS A 84 20.54 5.31 2.44
C LYS A 84 19.07 4.91 2.37
N LYS A 85 18.23 5.83 1.88
CA LYS A 85 16.75 5.60 1.77
C LYS A 85 16.41 4.31 1.03
N SER A 86 17.17 4.00 -0.04
CA SER A 86 16.97 2.76 -0.82
C SER A 86 17.19 1.48 0.00
N ASN A 87 18.16 1.49 0.93
CA ASN A 87 18.39 0.32 1.78
C ASN A 87 17.26 0.09 2.76
N ILE A 88 16.64 1.16 3.26
CA ILE A 88 15.48 1.07 4.15
C ILE A 88 14.28 0.54 3.35
N ALA A 89 14.02 1.13 2.18
CA ALA A 89 12.95 0.69 1.30
C ALA A 89 13.10 -0.81 0.96
N SER A 90 14.29 -1.24 0.50
CA SER A 90 14.54 -2.65 0.17
C SER A 90 14.33 -3.60 1.35
N LYS A 91 14.65 -3.18 2.59
CA LYS A 91 14.40 -4.02 3.77
C LYS A 91 12.90 -4.15 4.05
N LEU A 92 12.15 -3.08 3.89
CA LEU A 92 10.70 -3.07 4.12
C LEU A 92 9.92 -3.77 3.01
N ASP A 93 10.40 -3.73 1.75
CA ASP A 93 9.82 -4.45 0.60
C ASP A 93 9.80 -5.99 0.79
N HIS A 94 10.62 -6.52 1.72
CA HIS A 94 10.57 -7.94 2.08
C HIS A 94 9.36 -8.30 2.95
N LEU A 95 8.71 -7.32 3.55
CA LEU A 95 7.46 -7.55 4.28
C LEU A 95 6.32 -7.80 3.29
N SER A 96 5.59 -8.90 3.51
CA SER A 96 4.62 -9.41 2.52
C SER A 96 3.44 -8.49 2.27
N GLU A 97 3.10 -7.68 3.25
CA GLU A 97 1.97 -6.76 3.23
C GLU A 97 2.35 -5.37 2.72
N ILE A 98 3.64 -5.07 2.57
CA ILE A 98 4.09 -3.76 2.08
C ILE A 98 4.05 -3.73 0.55
N ASN A 99 3.37 -2.73 -0.01
CA ASN A 99 3.29 -2.46 -1.44
C ASN A 99 4.31 -1.38 -1.86
N GLU A 100 4.33 -0.26 -1.13
CA GLU A 100 5.19 0.86 -1.45
C GLU A 100 5.81 1.44 -0.17
N VAL A 101 7.06 1.88 -0.26
CA VAL A 101 7.78 2.54 0.83
C VAL A 101 8.36 3.85 0.35
N ASN A 102 8.04 4.93 1.04
CA ASN A 102 8.65 6.24 0.83
C ASN A 102 9.36 6.70 2.11
N VAL A 103 10.67 6.91 2.02
CA VAL A 103 11.49 7.34 3.15
C VAL A 103 11.94 8.78 2.94
N GLN A 104 11.62 9.63 3.90
CA GLN A 104 12.00 11.03 3.90
C GLN A 104 12.83 11.35 5.15
N ILE A 105 13.95 12.06 4.93
CA ILE A 105 14.77 12.58 6.01
C ILE A 105 14.26 13.98 6.33
N GLN A 106 13.87 14.20 7.58
CA GLN A 106 13.46 15.47 8.12
C GLN A 106 14.56 16.00 9.05
N TRP A 107 15.34 16.94 8.52
CA TRP A 107 16.42 17.54 9.26
C TRP A 107 15.91 18.28 10.52
N PRO A 108 16.65 18.27 11.65
CA PRO A 108 18.04 17.80 11.77
C PRO A 108 18.21 16.31 12.11
N ASN A 109 17.22 15.62 12.70
CA ASN A 109 17.41 14.31 13.32
C ASN A 109 16.15 13.41 13.29
N SER A 110 15.24 13.64 12.34
CA SER A 110 14.00 12.89 12.21
C SER A 110 13.90 12.16 10.88
N ILE A 111 13.20 11.02 10.88
CA ILE A 111 12.91 10.25 9.68
C ILE A 111 11.41 10.01 9.62
N GLN A 112 10.85 10.20 8.44
CA GLN A 112 9.49 9.78 8.12
C GLN A 112 9.53 8.58 7.18
N ILE A 113 8.87 7.49 7.58
CA ILE A 113 8.68 6.29 6.80
C ILE A 113 7.19 6.23 6.48
N GLN A 114 6.84 6.47 5.22
CA GLN A 114 5.49 6.31 4.73
C GLN A 114 5.41 4.97 4.02
N VAL A 115 4.53 4.10 4.50
CA VAL A 115 4.26 2.82 3.87
C VAL A 115 2.85 2.82 3.28
N LYS A 116 2.67 2.02 2.25
CA LYS A 116 1.37 1.66 1.72
C LYS A 116 1.29 0.15 1.72
N GLU A 117 0.35 -0.37 2.47
CA GLU A 117 0.15 -1.81 2.56
C GLU A 117 -0.76 -2.32 1.44
N HIS A 118 -0.57 -3.56 1.04
CA HIS A 118 -1.47 -4.25 0.13
C HIS A 118 -2.83 -4.45 0.78
N LYS A 119 -3.89 -4.25 0.01
CA LYS A 119 -5.25 -4.52 0.47
C LYS A 119 -5.48 -6.02 0.55
N ARG A 120 -6.18 -6.44 1.61
CA ARG A 120 -6.71 -7.79 1.71
C ARG A 120 -7.97 -7.89 0.86
N VAL A 121 -8.01 -8.89 -0.02
CA VAL A 121 -9.09 -9.09 -1.00
C VAL A 121 -10.05 -10.19 -0.56
N ALA A 122 -9.50 -11.25 0.05
CA ALA A 122 -10.27 -12.43 0.44
C ALA A 122 -9.54 -13.23 1.52
N TYR A 123 -10.17 -14.30 1.99
CA TYR A 123 -9.54 -15.32 2.82
C TYR A 123 -9.59 -16.68 2.12
N LEU A 124 -8.50 -17.44 2.21
CA LEU A 124 -8.45 -18.81 1.74
C LEU A 124 -8.75 -19.79 2.87
N LYS A 125 -9.76 -20.63 2.73
CA LYS A 125 -10.07 -21.69 3.68
C LYS A 125 -9.07 -22.83 3.58
N ARG A 126 -8.44 -23.20 4.71
CA ARG A 126 -7.55 -24.37 4.83
C ARG A 126 -7.83 -25.10 6.14
N GLY A 127 -8.50 -26.24 6.05
CA GLY A 127 -8.95 -26.98 7.24
C GLY A 127 -9.82 -26.08 8.14
N LYS A 128 -9.38 -25.84 9.38
CA LYS A 128 -10.09 -24.95 10.33
C LYS A 128 -9.67 -23.50 10.24
N SER A 129 -8.62 -23.18 9.46
CA SER A 129 -8.05 -21.84 9.42
C SER A 129 -8.44 -21.07 8.16
N TYR A 130 -8.41 -19.75 8.28
CA TYR A 130 -8.60 -18.77 7.20
C TYR A 130 -7.29 -18.01 7.01
N LEU A 131 -6.76 -18.01 5.80
CA LEU A 131 -5.50 -17.38 5.43
C LEU A 131 -5.79 -16.12 4.62
N PRO A 132 -5.37 -14.93 5.05
CA PRO A 132 -5.60 -13.72 4.28
C PRO A 132 -4.92 -13.79 2.91
N ILE A 133 -5.61 -13.32 1.87
CA ILE A 133 -5.10 -13.17 0.50
C ILE A 133 -5.04 -11.68 0.20
N MET A 134 -3.86 -11.23 -0.22
CA MET A 134 -3.63 -9.84 -0.59
C MET A 134 -3.90 -9.61 -2.09
N GLU A 135 -4.09 -8.34 -2.49
CA GLU A 135 -4.35 -7.95 -3.88
C GLU A 135 -3.27 -8.45 -4.87
N ASN A 136 -2.03 -8.60 -4.43
CA ASN A 136 -0.95 -9.17 -5.25
C ASN A 136 -1.01 -10.71 -5.36
N GLY A 137 -2.06 -11.36 -4.88
CA GLY A 137 -2.24 -12.82 -4.87
C GLY A 137 -1.46 -13.56 -3.78
N LYS A 138 -0.74 -12.85 -2.92
CA LYS A 138 0.07 -13.45 -1.86
C LYS A 138 -0.81 -13.91 -0.70
N ILE A 139 -0.55 -15.12 -0.21
CA ILE A 139 -1.27 -15.72 0.92
C ILE A 139 -0.41 -15.56 2.16
N LEU A 140 -0.96 -14.95 3.20
CA LEU A 140 -0.27 -14.70 4.46
C LEU A 140 -0.43 -15.92 5.39
N LYS A 141 0.47 -16.90 5.28
CA LYS A 141 0.44 -18.14 6.06
C LYS A 141 0.67 -17.89 7.55
N ASP A 142 1.43 -16.86 7.88
CA ASP A 142 1.78 -16.48 9.25
C ASP A 142 0.67 -15.69 9.98
N ARG A 143 -0.33 -15.21 9.21
CA ARG A 143 -1.49 -14.45 9.70
C ARG A 143 -2.79 -15.25 9.71
N LYS A 144 -2.69 -16.58 9.78
CA LYS A 144 -3.88 -17.45 9.85
C LYS A 144 -4.74 -17.14 11.07
N THR A 145 -6.06 -17.19 10.89
CA THR A 145 -7.05 -17.08 11.96
C THR A 145 -8.00 -18.26 11.93
N GLU A 146 -8.56 -18.63 13.09
CA GLU A 146 -9.63 -19.62 13.21
C GLU A 146 -11.00 -18.94 13.37
N ILE A 147 -10.99 -17.62 13.57
CA ILE A 147 -12.22 -16.81 13.63
C ILE A 147 -12.74 -16.60 12.20
N ILE A 148 -14.02 -16.80 11.99
CA ILE A 148 -14.67 -16.58 10.69
C ILE A 148 -14.53 -15.10 10.32
N PRO A 149 -13.89 -14.78 9.18
CA PRO A 149 -13.76 -13.41 8.74
C PRO A 149 -15.10 -12.78 8.38
N VAL A 150 -15.23 -11.50 8.70
CA VAL A 150 -16.38 -10.68 8.28
C VAL A 150 -15.92 -9.63 7.26
N ASN A 151 -16.84 -9.18 6.42
CA ASN A 151 -16.59 -8.14 5.40
C ASN A 151 -15.48 -8.49 4.40
N SER A 152 -15.36 -9.76 4.06
CA SER A 152 -14.44 -10.24 3.01
C SER A 152 -14.85 -11.64 2.59
N PRO A 153 -14.88 -11.98 1.29
CA PRO A 153 -15.24 -13.30 0.81
C PRO A 153 -14.24 -14.37 1.27
N ILE A 154 -14.77 -15.57 1.55
CA ILE A 154 -13.98 -16.74 1.89
C ILE A 154 -13.91 -17.65 0.66
N LEU A 155 -12.69 -17.96 0.22
CA LEU A 155 -12.44 -18.83 -0.93
C LEU A 155 -12.31 -20.29 -0.47
N PHE A 156 -13.17 -21.16 -0.99
CA PHE A 156 -13.18 -22.59 -0.75
C PHE A 156 -12.65 -23.35 -1.97
N GLU A 157 -11.88 -24.41 -1.72
CA GLU A 157 -11.38 -25.36 -2.74
C GLU A 157 -10.40 -24.76 -3.75
N PHE A 158 -10.03 -23.49 -3.62
CA PHE A 158 -8.97 -22.91 -4.41
C PHE A 158 -7.59 -23.43 -3.96
N LYS A 159 -6.73 -23.71 -4.94
CA LYS A 159 -5.31 -24.03 -4.73
C LYS A 159 -4.44 -22.86 -5.16
N GLU A 160 -3.26 -22.73 -4.55
CA GLU A 160 -2.25 -21.75 -5.00
C GLU A 160 -1.96 -21.98 -6.50
N GLY A 161 -1.97 -20.93 -7.30
CA GLY A 161 -1.72 -20.98 -8.73
C GLY A 161 -2.59 -20.05 -9.56
N SER A 162 -2.64 -20.31 -10.87
CA SER A 162 -3.25 -19.41 -11.85
C SER A 162 -4.74 -19.12 -11.62
N VAL A 163 -5.51 -20.12 -11.17
CA VAL A 163 -6.95 -19.96 -10.91
C VAL A 163 -7.19 -19.03 -9.72
N LEU A 164 -6.44 -19.19 -8.63
CA LEU A 164 -6.53 -18.30 -7.48
C LEU A 164 -6.11 -16.88 -7.86
N ASN A 165 -5.03 -16.73 -8.60
CA ASN A 165 -4.57 -15.41 -9.05
C ASN A 165 -5.57 -14.74 -9.98
N LEU A 166 -6.28 -15.51 -10.80
CA LEU A 166 -7.38 -14.99 -11.63
C LEU A 166 -8.53 -14.53 -10.76
N MET A 167 -8.94 -15.32 -9.75
CA MET A 167 -10.01 -14.95 -8.82
C MET A 167 -9.70 -13.65 -8.07
N VAL A 168 -8.47 -13.50 -7.58
CA VAL A 168 -8.02 -12.26 -6.92
C VAL A 168 -8.15 -11.07 -7.86
N LYS A 169 -7.65 -11.18 -9.08
CA LYS A 169 -7.75 -10.10 -10.09
C LYS A 169 -9.19 -9.74 -10.44
N GLU A 170 -10.08 -10.72 -10.46
CA GLU A 170 -11.49 -10.46 -10.73
C GLU A 170 -12.17 -9.77 -9.54
N LEU A 171 -11.84 -10.15 -8.30
CA LEU A 171 -12.34 -9.50 -7.09
C LEU A 171 -11.87 -8.05 -6.99
N GLU A 172 -10.61 -7.76 -7.38
CA GLU A 172 -10.07 -6.39 -7.37
C GLU A 172 -10.81 -5.41 -8.30
N LYS A 173 -11.41 -5.93 -9.37
CA LYS A 173 -12.18 -5.12 -10.31
C LYS A 173 -13.57 -4.75 -9.77
N LEU A 174 -14.06 -5.47 -8.77
CA LEU A 174 -15.38 -5.22 -8.19
C LEU A 174 -15.36 -4.05 -7.22
N PRO A 175 -16.43 -3.25 -7.18
CA PRO A 175 -16.67 -2.32 -6.08
C PRO A 175 -16.67 -3.03 -4.73
N ILE A 176 -16.17 -2.36 -3.71
CA ILE A 176 -16.02 -2.93 -2.37
C ILE A 176 -17.36 -3.38 -1.78
N GLU A 177 -18.45 -2.67 -2.12
CA GLU A 177 -19.80 -2.97 -1.68
C GLU A 177 -20.26 -4.34 -2.20
N ILE A 178 -19.92 -4.67 -3.44
CA ILE A 178 -20.24 -5.95 -4.06
C ILE A 178 -19.34 -7.05 -3.46
N THR A 179 -18.06 -6.79 -3.33
CA THR A 179 -17.14 -7.75 -2.73
C THR A 179 -17.54 -8.09 -1.31
N ASN A 180 -17.96 -7.11 -0.51
CA ASN A 180 -18.41 -7.31 0.86
C ASN A 180 -19.80 -7.99 0.95
N SER A 181 -20.58 -8.00 -0.12
CA SER A 181 -21.85 -8.74 -0.16
C SER A 181 -21.68 -10.25 -0.40
N ILE A 182 -20.48 -10.68 -0.78
CA ILE A 182 -20.15 -12.09 -0.99
C ILE A 182 -19.68 -12.70 0.32
N SER A 183 -20.32 -13.79 0.76
CA SER A 183 -19.90 -14.58 1.92
C SER A 183 -18.81 -15.59 1.55
N GLU A 184 -19.14 -16.45 0.58
CA GLU A 184 -18.28 -17.56 0.18
C GLU A 184 -18.17 -17.67 -1.34
N ILE A 185 -17.02 -18.09 -1.82
CA ILE A 185 -16.78 -18.43 -3.22
C ILE A 185 -16.17 -19.82 -3.29
N HIS A 186 -16.85 -20.74 -3.92
CA HIS A 186 -16.43 -22.13 -4.09
C HIS A 186 -15.93 -22.35 -5.51
N TYR A 187 -14.71 -22.84 -5.63
CA TYR A 187 -14.19 -23.31 -6.92
C TYR A 187 -14.73 -24.69 -7.22
N SER A 188 -15.68 -24.78 -8.14
CA SER A 188 -16.43 -25.97 -8.49
C SER A 188 -16.40 -26.25 -10.00
N PRO A 189 -15.22 -26.63 -10.58
CA PRO A 189 -15.06 -26.81 -12.02
C PRO A 189 -16.00 -27.88 -12.57
N LYS A 190 -16.61 -27.57 -13.72
CA LYS A 190 -17.48 -28.48 -14.49
C LYS A 190 -16.73 -29.03 -15.72
N LYS A 191 -17.19 -30.13 -16.29
CA LYS A 191 -16.64 -30.65 -17.56
C LYS A 191 -16.74 -29.64 -18.71
N THR A 192 -17.79 -28.83 -18.69
CA THR A 192 -18.08 -27.79 -19.69
C THR A 192 -17.40 -26.46 -19.39
N ASP A 193 -17.06 -26.18 -18.13
CA ASP A 193 -16.36 -24.98 -17.73
C ASP A 193 -15.40 -25.26 -16.54
N HIS A 194 -14.11 -25.28 -16.84
CA HIS A 194 -13.06 -25.46 -15.84
C HIS A 194 -12.87 -24.23 -14.92
N TYR A 195 -13.51 -23.11 -15.24
CA TYR A 195 -13.44 -21.87 -14.48
C TYR A 195 -14.74 -21.58 -13.71
N HIS A 196 -15.63 -22.57 -13.61
CA HIS A 196 -16.89 -22.44 -12.90
C HIS A 196 -16.65 -22.22 -11.40
N ILE A 197 -17.45 -21.30 -10.84
CA ILE A 197 -17.50 -20.96 -9.41
C ILE A 197 -18.95 -20.86 -8.95
N SER A 198 -19.19 -21.19 -7.69
CA SER A 198 -20.46 -20.97 -7.01
C SER A 198 -20.24 -19.99 -5.86
N LEU A 199 -21.11 -18.99 -5.72
CA LEU A 199 -21.03 -18.00 -4.66
C LEU A 199 -22.25 -18.10 -3.75
N PHE A 200 -22.02 -17.84 -2.47
CA PHE A 200 -23.07 -17.64 -1.47
C PHE A 200 -23.02 -16.18 -1.03
N MET A 201 -24.16 -15.51 -1.19
CA MET A 201 -24.28 -14.08 -0.89
C MET A 201 -24.82 -13.87 0.52
N ASN A 202 -24.43 -12.75 1.15
CA ASN A 202 -24.88 -12.42 2.51
C ASN A 202 -26.39 -12.21 2.62
N ASP A 203 -27.07 -11.91 1.52
CA ASP A 203 -28.52 -11.75 1.44
C ASP A 203 -29.28 -13.07 1.18
N GLY A 204 -28.55 -14.20 1.09
CA GLY A 204 -29.09 -15.54 0.97
C GLY A 204 -29.37 -16.01 -0.46
N PHE A 205 -28.95 -15.28 -1.47
CA PHE A 205 -28.93 -15.79 -2.84
C PHE A 205 -27.67 -16.63 -3.10
N GLU A 206 -27.78 -17.56 -4.04
CA GLU A 206 -26.63 -18.24 -4.63
C GLU A 206 -26.39 -17.70 -6.04
N VAL A 207 -25.11 -17.66 -6.45
CA VAL A 207 -24.72 -17.21 -7.79
C VAL A 207 -23.85 -18.28 -8.43
N SER A 208 -24.22 -18.71 -9.65
CA SER A 208 -23.40 -19.57 -10.51
C SER A 208 -22.71 -18.70 -11.55
N ALA A 209 -21.40 -18.76 -11.64
CA ALA A 209 -20.61 -17.91 -12.54
C ALA A 209 -19.37 -18.60 -13.09
N THR A 210 -18.74 -17.98 -14.08
CA THR A 210 -17.41 -18.36 -14.56
C THR A 210 -16.41 -17.25 -14.25
N LEU A 211 -15.22 -17.62 -13.79
CA LEU A 211 -14.14 -16.67 -13.51
C LEU A 211 -13.80 -15.77 -14.71
N ARG A 212 -14.03 -16.22 -15.95
CA ARG A 212 -13.67 -15.49 -17.17
C ARG A 212 -14.43 -14.18 -17.36
N SER A 213 -15.64 -14.09 -16.86
CA SER A 213 -16.52 -12.91 -16.96
C SER A 213 -17.10 -12.50 -15.60
N PHE A 214 -16.47 -12.93 -14.51
CA PHE A 214 -17.00 -12.79 -13.16
C PHE A 214 -17.24 -11.32 -12.81
N SER A 215 -16.22 -10.48 -12.87
CA SER A 215 -16.35 -9.08 -12.50
C SER A 215 -17.31 -8.31 -13.40
N GLU A 216 -17.28 -8.56 -14.72
CA GLU A 216 -18.15 -7.91 -15.69
C GLU A 216 -19.64 -8.16 -15.41
N LYS A 217 -19.98 -9.36 -14.98
CA LYS A 217 -21.37 -9.74 -14.71
C LYS A 217 -21.78 -9.44 -13.28
N MET A 218 -20.89 -9.66 -12.33
CA MET A 218 -21.18 -9.47 -10.92
C MET A 218 -21.39 -7.99 -10.54
N VAL A 219 -20.86 -7.05 -11.30
CA VAL A 219 -21.12 -5.62 -11.14
C VAL A 219 -22.62 -5.29 -11.26
N HIS A 220 -23.39 -6.12 -11.99
CA HIS A 220 -24.84 -5.96 -12.18
C HIS A 220 -25.69 -6.63 -11.08
N TYR A 221 -25.06 -7.36 -10.15
CA TYR A 221 -25.76 -8.09 -9.09
C TYR A 221 -26.78 -7.22 -8.32
N PRO A 222 -26.45 -5.99 -7.86
CA PRO A 222 -27.43 -5.15 -7.15
C PRO A 222 -28.67 -4.82 -8.00
N SER A 223 -28.47 -4.62 -9.30
CA SER A 223 -29.59 -4.36 -10.23
C SER A 223 -30.46 -5.61 -10.46
N ILE A 224 -29.84 -6.77 -10.47
CA ILE A 224 -30.57 -8.05 -10.64
C ILE A 224 -31.45 -8.31 -9.41
N ILE A 225 -30.89 -8.26 -8.20
CA ILE A 225 -31.64 -8.54 -6.97
C ILE A 225 -32.75 -7.53 -6.71
N SER A 226 -32.58 -6.27 -7.13
CA SER A 226 -33.63 -5.24 -6.99
C SER A 226 -34.91 -5.53 -7.80
N GLN A 227 -34.84 -6.41 -8.79
CA GLN A 227 -35.94 -6.82 -9.65
C GLN A 227 -36.61 -8.12 -9.17
N LEU A 228 -36.02 -8.80 -8.18
CA LEU A 228 -36.53 -10.06 -7.64
C LEU A 228 -37.40 -9.83 -6.41
N ASP A 229 -38.32 -10.79 -6.15
CA ASP A 229 -39.11 -10.79 -4.93
C ASP A 229 -38.17 -11.04 -3.72
N PRO A 230 -38.08 -10.13 -2.74
CA PRO A 230 -37.16 -10.26 -1.61
C PRO A 230 -37.44 -11.47 -0.72
N ASN A 231 -38.67 -12.02 -0.77
CA ASN A 231 -39.07 -13.19 -0.02
C ASN A 231 -38.72 -14.52 -0.70
N LYS A 232 -38.29 -14.49 -1.96
CA LYS A 232 -37.91 -15.67 -2.75
C LYS A 232 -36.41 -15.71 -2.97
N LYS A 233 -35.73 -16.57 -2.22
CA LYS A 233 -34.33 -16.86 -2.46
C LYS A 233 -34.17 -17.94 -3.53
N GLY A 234 -33.00 -17.92 -4.17
CA GLY A 234 -32.73 -18.85 -5.27
C GLY A 234 -31.34 -18.70 -5.84
N LEU A 235 -31.15 -19.42 -6.94
CA LEU A 235 -29.90 -19.39 -7.71
C LEU A 235 -30.02 -18.38 -8.86
N ILE A 236 -29.03 -17.49 -8.96
CA ILE A 236 -28.84 -16.57 -10.07
C ILE A 236 -27.71 -17.14 -10.93
N ASP A 237 -28.00 -17.52 -12.16
CA ASP A 237 -27.01 -18.02 -13.10
C ASP A 237 -26.49 -16.86 -13.96
N LEU A 238 -25.19 -16.61 -13.86
CA LEU A 238 -24.45 -15.60 -14.60
C LEU A 238 -23.42 -16.21 -15.59
N GLU A 239 -23.48 -17.53 -15.86
CA GLU A 239 -22.50 -18.18 -16.75
C GLU A 239 -22.63 -17.67 -18.20
N VAL A 240 -23.83 -17.72 -18.78
CA VAL A 240 -24.09 -17.32 -20.17
C VAL A 240 -24.92 -16.04 -20.24
N GLY A 241 -25.99 -15.96 -19.45
CA GLY A 241 -26.88 -14.81 -19.34
C GLY A 241 -27.15 -14.48 -17.88
N SER A 242 -28.27 -13.80 -17.59
CA SER A 242 -28.76 -13.65 -16.22
C SER A 242 -30.10 -14.40 -16.13
N TYR A 243 -30.10 -15.48 -15.38
CA TYR A 243 -31.29 -16.33 -15.18
C TYR A 243 -31.47 -16.58 -13.69
N PHE A 244 -32.70 -16.42 -13.21
CA PHE A 244 -33.06 -16.67 -11.81
C PHE A 244 -33.92 -17.93 -11.70
N LYS A 245 -33.60 -18.82 -10.76
CA LYS A 245 -34.34 -20.00 -10.38
C LYS A 245 -34.56 -19.97 -8.87
N ALA A 246 -35.83 -19.81 -8.46
CA ALA A 246 -36.18 -19.85 -7.04
C ALA A 246 -35.90 -21.25 -6.45
N PHE A 247 -35.49 -21.31 -5.18
CA PHE A 247 -35.44 -22.57 -4.45
C PHE A 247 -36.85 -23.07 -4.23
N GLU A 248 -37.05 -24.38 -4.36
CA GLU A 248 -38.31 -24.99 -4.00
C GLU A 248 -38.52 -24.89 -2.48
N PRO A 249 -39.73 -24.53 -2.00
CA PRO A 249 -39.97 -24.53 -0.57
C PRO A 249 -39.77 -25.97 -0.04
N VAL A 250 -38.97 -26.09 1.02
CA VAL A 250 -38.87 -27.37 1.76
C VAL A 250 -40.25 -27.64 2.33
N VAL A 251 -40.97 -28.57 1.72
CA VAL A 251 -42.21 -29.13 2.30
C VAL A 251 -41.72 -29.98 3.47
N GLU A 252 -41.82 -29.48 4.70
CA GLU A 252 -41.73 -30.32 5.88
C GLU A 252 -42.90 -31.32 5.78
N GLU A 253 -42.61 -32.57 5.39
CA GLU A 253 -43.51 -33.65 5.63
C GLU A 253 -43.73 -33.68 7.15
N LYS A 254 -44.89 -33.17 7.57
CA LYS A 254 -45.43 -33.48 8.90
C LYS A 254 -45.74 -34.98 8.85
N ASP A 255 -44.81 -35.77 9.42
CA ASP A 255 -45.13 -37.13 9.79
C ASP A 255 -46.38 -37.06 10.68
N GLY A 256 -47.52 -37.38 10.08
CA GLY A 256 -48.79 -37.50 10.77
C GLY A 256 -48.77 -38.76 11.66
N GLU A 257 -49.18 -38.55 12.86
CA GLU A 257 -49.63 -39.45 13.90
C GLU A 257 -49.60 -40.96 13.64
#